data_a85de2d7077e6ce558e9298a5312ebf6
#
_entry.id   a85de2d7077e6ce558e9298a5312ebf6
#
_cell.length_a   1.000
_cell.length_b   1.000
_cell.length_c   1.000
_cell.angle_alpha   90.00
_cell.angle_beta   90.00
_cell.angle_gamma   90.00
#
_symmetry.space_group_name_H-M   'P 1'
#
loop_
_entity.id
_entity.type
_entity.pdbx_description
1 polymer ?
#
loop_
_entity_poly.entity_id
_entity_poly.type
_entity_poly.pdbx_seq_one_letter_code
_entity_poly.pdbx_strand_id
1 'polypeptide(L)'
;MNKPVGRPPMYATKEEIQEKIDEYFKECEGTVLRDSNDEPIFDKYGQPVIIGMRPPTVTGLALALGFTSRQALLNYEGKEEFVDTIMRAKARVEQYAEERLFDRDGSHGAQFSLRNNFKGWNGDREGNADALNKLDEVLKQIGGVI
;
A
#
# COMPACT_ATOMS: atom_id res chain seq x y z
N MET A 1 27.69 17.13 -19.17
CA MET A 1 26.26 17.45 -19.04
C MET A 1 25.96 17.67 -17.55
N ASN A 2 25.63 18.88 -17.19
CA ASN A 2 25.31 19.15 -15.79
C ASN A 2 23.97 18.54 -15.44
N LYS A 3 23.98 17.60 -14.50
CA LYS A 3 22.74 17.09 -13.95
C LYS A 3 22.07 18.22 -13.17
N PRO A 4 20.78 18.45 -13.36
CA PRO A 4 20.09 19.46 -12.56
C PRO A 4 20.25 19.14 -11.08
N VAL A 5 20.34 20.17 -10.27
CA VAL A 5 20.39 20.05 -8.83
C VAL A 5 19.03 19.47 -8.39
N GLY A 6 19.06 18.28 -7.79
CA GLY A 6 17.85 17.54 -7.44
C GLY A 6 17.53 16.46 -8.47
N ARG A 7 16.73 15.51 -8.05
CA ARG A 7 16.32 14.40 -8.88
C ARG A 7 15.30 14.86 -9.92
N PRO A 8 15.53 14.60 -11.22
CA PRO A 8 14.53 14.95 -12.23
C PRO A 8 13.23 14.18 -11.98
N PRO A 9 12.08 14.72 -12.36
CA PRO A 9 10.82 13.99 -12.24
C PRO A 9 10.94 12.67 -13.00
N MET A 10 10.57 11.57 -12.38
CA MET A 10 10.61 10.24 -13.00
C MET A 10 9.53 10.08 -14.06
N TYR A 11 8.44 10.79 -13.90
CA TYR A 11 7.28 10.71 -14.78
C TYR A 11 6.89 12.09 -15.22
N ALA A 12 6.67 12.24 -16.53
CA ALA A 12 6.20 13.50 -17.11
C ALA A 12 4.70 13.66 -16.93
N THR A 13 3.95 12.56 -16.99
CA THR A 13 2.48 12.60 -16.95
C THR A 13 1.94 11.56 -15.96
N LYS A 14 0.72 11.82 -15.47
CA LYS A 14 0.02 10.86 -14.61
C LYS A 14 -0.35 9.57 -15.38
N GLU A 15 -0.50 9.66 -16.69
CA GLU A 15 -0.79 8.49 -17.53
C GLU A 15 0.39 7.52 -17.56
N GLU A 16 1.60 8.03 -17.60
CA GLU A 16 2.82 7.21 -17.56
C GLU A 16 2.94 6.47 -16.24
N ILE A 17 2.72 7.17 -15.13
CA ILE A 17 2.81 6.55 -13.81
C ILE A 17 1.67 5.54 -13.61
N GLN A 18 0.47 5.85 -14.11
CA GLN A 18 -0.67 4.94 -14.03
C GLN A 18 -0.40 3.63 -14.76
N GLU A 19 0.22 3.70 -15.93
CA GLU A 19 0.60 2.51 -16.70
C GLU A 19 1.55 1.60 -15.88
N LYS A 20 2.55 2.19 -15.25
CA LYS A 20 3.47 1.45 -14.40
C LYS A 20 2.81 0.86 -13.17
N ILE A 21 1.88 1.57 -12.58
CA ILE A 21 1.07 1.09 -11.46
C ILE A 21 0.27 -0.14 -11.89
N ASP A 22 -0.41 -0.05 -13.03
CA ASP A 22 -1.23 -1.15 -13.54
C ASP A 22 -0.38 -2.38 -13.86
N GLU A 23 0.81 -2.19 -14.44
CA GLU A 23 1.76 -3.28 -14.67
C GLU A 23 2.14 -3.98 -13.35
N TYR A 24 2.42 -3.21 -12.32
CA TYR A 24 2.78 -3.76 -11.01
C TYR A 24 1.67 -4.64 -10.44
N PHE A 25 0.45 -4.15 -10.42
CA PHE A 25 -0.66 -4.92 -9.87
C PHE A 25 -0.97 -6.16 -10.71
N LYS A 26 -0.80 -6.06 -12.01
CA LYS A 26 -0.94 -7.21 -12.91
C LYS A 26 0.10 -8.29 -12.62
N GLU A 27 1.35 -7.89 -12.40
CA GLU A 27 2.41 -8.82 -11.99
C GLU A 27 2.09 -9.51 -10.67
N CYS A 28 1.49 -8.80 -9.73
CA CYS A 28 1.10 -9.36 -8.43
C CYS A 28 0.04 -10.46 -8.57
N GLU A 29 -0.80 -10.39 -9.60
CA GLU A 29 -1.82 -11.41 -9.87
C GLU A 29 -1.21 -12.74 -10.31
N GLY A 30 0.04 -12.75 -10.76
CA GLY A 30 0.70 -13.94 -11.28
C GLY A 30 0.28 -14.27 -12.69
N THR A 31 0.68 -15.44 -13.14
CA THR A 31 0.36 -15.94 -14.49
C THR A 31 -0.19 -17.35 -14.42
N VAL A 32 -1.05 -17.68 -15.40
CA VAL A 32 -1.60 -19.03 -15.53
C VAL A 32 -0.48 -19.96 -15.99
N LEU A 33 -0.31 -21.07 -15.28
CA LEU A 33 0.63 -22.10 -15.67
C LEU A 33 0.12 -22.80 -16.93
N ARG A 34 0.99 -22.96 -17.93
CA ARG A 34 0.63 -23.56 -19.22
C ARG A 34 1.54 -24.74 -19.51
N ASP A 35 0.99 -25.69 -20.25
CA ASP A 35 1.76 -26.86 -20.70
C ASP A 35 2.56 -26.55 -21.97
N SER A 36 3.22 -27.58 -22.52
CA SER A 36 4.04 -27.43 -23.73
C SER A 36 3.24 -27.01 -24.97
N ASN A 37 1.94 -27.19 -24.97
CA ASN A 37 1.02 -26.80 -26.05
C ASN A 37 0.37 -25.45 -25.80
N ASP A 38 0.85 -24.69 -24.79
CA ASP A 38 0.32 -23.39 -24.39
C ASP A 38 -1.13 -23.46 -23.88
N GLU A 39 -1.54 -24.63 -23.39
CA GLU A 39 -2.85 -24.79 -22.78
C GLU A 39 -2.79 -24.62 -21.27
N PRO A 40 -3.80 -23.96 -20.66
CA PRO A 40 -3.83 -23.79 -19.21
C PRO A 40 -3.86 -25.14 -18.49
N ILE A 41 -3.12 -25.21 -17.39
CA ILE A 41 -3.16 -26.37 -16.49
C ILE A 41 -4.17 -26.07 -15.38
N PHE A 42 -5.07 -27.02 -15.15
CA PHE A 42 -6.12 -26.89 -14.13
C PHE A 42 -5.81 -27.78 -12.93
N ASP A 43 -6.23 -27.33 -11.75
CA ASP A 43 -6.14 -28.14 -10.54
C ASP A 43 -7.29 -29.13 -10.45
N LYS A 44 -7.33 -29.90 -9.36
CA LYS A 44 -8.38 -30.93 -9.14
C LYS A 44 -9.79 -30.33 -8.98
N TYR A 45 -9.89 -29.02 -8.76
CA TYR A 45 -11.17 -28.31 -8.62
C TYR A 45 -11.60 -27.62 -9.92
N GLY A 46 -10.85 -27.81 -11.00
CA GLY A 46 -11.15 -27.17 -12.28
C GLY A 46 -10.75 -25.72 -12.38
N GLN A 47 -9.89 -25.25 -11.44
CA GLN A 47 -9.39 -23.88 -11.45
C GLN A 47 -8.02 -23.81 -12.14
N PRO A 48 -7.73 -22.76 -12.91
CA PRO A 48 -6.40 -22.58 -13.48
C PRO A 48 -5.35 -22.49 -12.39
N VAL A 49 -4.22 -23.18 -12.58
CA VAL A 49 -3.08 -23.05 -11.67
C VAL A 49 -2.37 -21.75 -11.98
N ILE A 50 -2.21 -20.91 -10.97
CA ILE A 50 -1.55 -19.60 -11.10
C ILE A 50 -0.20 -19.64 -10.37
N ILE A 51 0.84 -19.20 -11.06
CA ILE A 51 2.19 -19.12 -10.52
C ILE A 51 2.65 -17.67 -10.44
N GLY A 52 3.58 -17.41 -9.52
CA GLY A 52 4.15 -16.08 -9.36
C GLY A 52 3.24 -15.06 -8.70
N MET A 53 2.11 -15.49 -8.14
CA MET A 53 1.24 -14.60 -7.38
C MET A 53 1.96 -14.09 -6.13
N ARG A 54 1.88 -12.81 -5.89
CA ARG A 54 2.46 -12.19 -4.70
C ARG A 54 1.57 -11.04 -4.23
N PRO A 55 1.57 -10.76 -2.91
CA PRO A 55 0.77 -9.64 -2.40
C PRO A 55 1.36 -8.31 -2.85
N PRO A 56 0.52 -7.35 -3.26
CA PRO A 56 0.99 -6.00 -3.49
C PRO A 56 1.35 -5.34 -2.16
N THR A 57 2.45 -4.59 -2.16
CA THR A 57 2.91 -3.85 -0.99
C THR A 57 3.28 -2.42 -1.39
N VAL A 58 3.27 -1.50 -0.43
CA VAL A 58 3.68 -0.11 -0.69
C VAL A 58 5.14 -0.06 -1.13
N THR A 59 6.01 -0.83 -0.48
CA THR A 59 7.41 -0.91 -0.86
C THR A 59 7.59 -1.52 -2.24
N GLY A 60 6.86 -2.60 -2.54
CA GLY A 60 6.89 -3.22 -3.87
C GLY A 60 6.42 -2.27 -4.95
N LEU A 61 5.35 -1.52 -4.68
CA LEU A 61 4.85 -0.49 -5.60
C LEU A 61 5.93 0.58 -5.84
N ALA A 62 6.56 1.07 -4.77
CA ALA A 62 7.62 2.07 -4.87
C ALA A 62 8.76 1.59 -5.77
N LEU A 63 9.24 0.37 -5.54
CA LEU A 63 10.33 -0.20 -6.33
C LEU A 63 9.92 -0.41 -7.79
N ALA A 64 8.70 -0.86 -8.03
CA ALA A 64 8.17 -1.05 -9.39
C ALA A 64 8.09 0.26 -10.16
N LEU A 65 7.79 1.36 -9.47
CA LEU A 65 7.76 2.69 -10.06
C LEU A 65 9.15 3.33 -10.21
N GLY A 66 10.20 2.63 -9.77
CA GLY A 66 11.57 3.08 -9.91
C GLY A 66 12.10 3.92 -8.75
N PHE A 67 11.35 4.02 -7.67
CA PHE A 67 11.82 4.70 -6.45
C PHE A 67 12.75 3.80 -5.66
N THR A 68 13.60 4.40 -4.86
CA THR A 68 14.58 3.67 -4.05
C THR A 68 14.00 3.15 -2.74
N SER A 69 12.84 3.68 -2.33
CA SER A 69 12.19 3.32 -1.07
C SER A 69 10.74 3.75 -1.07
N ARG A 70 9.96 3.22 -0.13
CA ARG A 70 8.58 3.69 0.07
C ARG A 70 8.55 5.17 0.49
N GLN A 71 9.54 5.65 1.24
CA GLN A 71 9.60 7.06 1.62
C GLN A 71 9.76 7.97 0.40
N ALA A 72 10.54 7.54 -0.58
CA ALA A 72 10.70 8.28 -1.84
C ALA A 72 9.37 8.37 -2.59
N LEU A 73 8.57 7.30 -2.59
CA LEU A 73 7.23 7.31 -3.17
C LEU A 73 6.31 8.29 -2.43
N LEU A 74 6.33 8.28 -1.10
CA LEU A 74 5.53 9.19 -0.28
C LEU A 74 5.90 10.65 -0.53
N ASN A 75 7.19 10.93 -0.70
CA ASN A 75 7.66 12.28 -1.03
C ASN A 75 7.18 12.71 -2.43
N TYR A 76 7.13 11.78 -3.36
CA TYR A 76 6.63 12.05 -4.72
C TYR A 76 5.12 12.28 -4.74
N GLU A 77 4.39 11.63 -3.85
CA GLU A 77 2.96 11.81 -3.64
C GLU A 77 2.60 13.27 -3.32
N GLY A 78 3.54 14.02 -2.70
CA GLY A 78 3.35 15.44 -2.43
C GLY A 78 3.27 16.34 -3.64
N LYS A 79 3.57 15.84 -4.84
CA LYS A 79 3.42 16.60 -6.09
C LYS A 79 1.96 16.56 -6.54
N GLU A 80 1.38 17.73 -6.69
CA GLU A 80 -0.05 17.91 -6.95
C GLU A 80 -0.56 17.10 -8.15
N GLU A 81 0.23 17.00 -9.20
CA GLU A 81 -0.15 16.30 -10.42
C GLU A 81 -0.37 14.79 -10.23
N PHE A 82 0.31 14.21 -9.24
CA PHE A 82 0.36 12.76 -9.05
C PHE A 82 -0.35 12.28 -7.79
N VAL A 83 -0.84 13.19 -6.95
CA VAL A 83 -1.44 12.87 -5.65
C VAL A 83 -2.53 11.83 -5.77
N ASP A 84 -3.52 12.11 -6.61
CA ASP A 84 -4.67 11.22 -6.81
C ASP A 84 -4.27 9.84 -7.30
N THR A 85 -3.39 9.80 -8.28
CA THR A 85 -2.94 8.55 -8.91
C THR A 85 -2.22 7.67 -7.91
N ILE A 86 -1.32 8.26 -7.12
CA ILE A 86 -0.56 7.53 -6.10
C ILE A 86 -1.45 7.12 -4.93
N MET A 87 -2.34 8.00 -4.50
CA MET A 87 -3.29 7.69 -3.42
C MET A 87 -4.20 6.52 -3.78
N ARG A 88 -4.69 6.47 -5.02
CA ARG A 88 -5.48 5.34 -5.50
C ARG A 88 -4.69 4.05 -5.54
N ALA A 89 -3.43 4.10 -5.97
CA ALA A 89 -2.55 2.94 -5.98
C ALA A 89 -2.32 2.42 -4.56
N LYS A 90 -2.07 3.32 -3.62
CA LYS A 90 -1.92 2.96 -2.20
C LYS A 90 -3.21 2.37 -1.64
N ALA A 91 -4.37 2.91 -2.03
CA ALA A 91 -5.66 2.39 -1.61
C ALA A 91 -5.89 0.97 -2.13
N ARG A 92 -5.40 0.63 -3.31
CA ARG A 92 -5.46 -0.74 -3.83
C ARG A 92 -4.63 -1.70 -2.98
N VAL A 93 -3.47 -1.28 -2.51
CA VAL A 93 -2.64 -2.06 -1.58
C VAL A 93 -3.37 -2.22 -0.24
N GLU A 94 -3.95 -1.14 0.26
CA GLU A 94 -4.74 -1.13 1.49
C GLU A 94 -5.93 -2.10 1.39
N GLN A 95 -6.67 -2.05 0.30
CA GLN A 95 -7.80 -2.95 0.05
C GLN A 95 -7.36 -4.41 0.06
N TYR A 96 -6.26 -4.73 -0.58
CA TYR A 96 -5.73 -6.09 -0.57
C TYR A 96 -5.46 -6.55 0.86
N ALA A 97 -4.78 -5.73 1.66
CA ALA A 97 -4.49 -6.05 3.05
C ALA A 97 -5.76 -6.16 3.89
N GLU A 98 -6.73 -5.28 3.67
CA GLU A 98 -8.03 -5.33 4.35
C GLU A 98 -8.77 -6.63 4.07
N GLU A 99 -8.77 -7.08 2.82
CA GLU A 99 -9.38 -8.36 2.45
C GLU A 99 -8.69 -9.54 3.13
N ARG A 100 -7.38 -9.45 3.37
CA ARG A 100 -6.61 -10.50 4.06
C ARG A 100 -6.92 -10.59 5.55
N LEU A 101 -7.59 -9.60 6.14
CA LEU A 101 -8.07 -9.68 7.52
C LEU A 101 -9.03 -10.85 7.75
N PHE A 102 -9.71 -11.26 6.69
CA PHE A 102 -10.67 -12.37 6.71
C PHE A 102 -10.01 -13.72 6.43
N ASP A 103 -8.73 -13.74 6.11
CA ASP A 103 -7.98 -14.96 5.86
C ASP A 103 -7.46 -15.53 7.17
N ARG A 104 -7.62 -16.84 7.34
CA ARG A 104 -7.16 -17.52 8.54
C ARG A 104 -5.66 -17.33 8.79
N ASP A 105 -4.85 -17.50 7.75
CA ASP A 105 -3.40 -17.49 7.87
C ASP A 105 -2.77 -16.13 7.63
N GLY A 106 -3.50 -15.21 7.01
CA GLY A 106 -2.98 -13.89 6.63
C GLY A 106 -3.38 -12.74 7.53
N SER A 107 -4.31 -12.97 8.47
CA SER A 107 -4.93 -11.86 9.22
C SER A 107 -3.96 -11.09 10.12
N HIS A 108 -3.02 -11.77 10.77
CA HIS A 108 -2.05 -11.10 11.64
C HIS A 108 -1.09 -10.20 10.84
N GLY A 109 -0.58 -10.71 9.72
CA GLY A 109 0.26 -9.91 8.82
C GLY A 109 -0.49 -8.73 8.24
N ALA A 110 -1.74 -8.94 7.86
CA ALA A 110 -2.59 -7.87 7.33
C ALA A 110 -2.82 -6.78 8.37
N GLN A 111 -3.11 -7.13 9.61
CA GLN A 111 -3.27 -6.17 10.69
C GLN A 111 -2.01 -5.34 10.91
N PHE A 112 -0.85 -6.00 10.94
CA PHE A 112 0.44 -5.32 11.08
C PHE A 112 0.66 -4.34 9.93
N SER A 113 0.45 -4.77 8.70
CA SER A 113 0.62 -3.94 7.52
C SER A 113 -0.30 -2.72 7.54
N LEU A 114 -1.58 -2.93 7.84
CA LEU A 114 -2.57 -1.86 7.87
C LEU A 114 -2.23 -0.81 8.94
N ARG A 115 -1.86 -1.25 10.13
CA ARG A 115 -1.54 -0.34 11.24
C ARG A 115 -0.28 0.48 10.98
N ASN A 116 0.69 -0.08 10.29
CA ASN A 116 1.98 0.58 10.09
C ASN A 116 2.09 1.37 8.80
N ASN A 117 1.25 1.08 7.80
CA ASN A 117 1.36 1.69 6.48
C ASN A 117 0.21 2.61 6.10
N PHE A 118 -0.90 2.55 6.82
CA PHE A 118 -2.11 3.29 6.43
C PHE A 118 -2.73 3.99 7.64
N LYS A 119 -3.30 5.15 7.38
CA LYS A 119 -4.00 5.92 8.41
C LYS A 119 -5.39 5.30 8.68
N GLY A 120 -5.83 5.40 9.90
CA GLY A 120 -7.16 4.94 10.29
C GLY A 120 -7.22 3.53 10.86
N TRP A 121 -6.13 2.79 10.81
CA TRP A 121 -6.06 1.41 11.31
C TRP A 121 -5.46 1.29 12.71
N ASN A 122 -4.95 2.38 13.25
CA ASN A 122 -4.43 2.43 14.63
C ASN A 122 -5.45 3.01 15.62
N GLY A 123 -6.73 2.99 15.29
CA GLY A 123 -7.77 3.69 16.02
C GLY A 123 -7.70 3.59 17.54
N ASP A 124 -7.45 2.38 18.06
CA ASP A 124 -7.39 2.14 19.49
C ASP A 124 -6.20 2.85 20.16
N ARG A 125 -5.07 2.95 19.48
CA ARG A 125 -3.89 3.66 20.01
C ARG A 125 -4.05 5.16 19.96
N GLU A 126 -4.46 5.68 18.81
CA GLU A 126 -4.69 7.11 18.63
C GLU A 126 -5.88 7.58 19.48
N GLY A 127 -6.96 6.81 19.47
CA GLY A 127 -8.14 7.11 20.27
C GLY A 127 -7.85 7.09 21.76
N ASN A 128 -7.07 6.13 22.24
CA ASN A 128 -6.68 6.05 23.64
C ASN A 128 -5.75 7.20 24.04
N ALA A 129 -4.79 7.55 23.17
CA ALA A 129 -3.89 8.66 23.42
C ALA A 129 -4.68 9.99 23.51
N ASP A 130 -5.60 10.23 22.58
CA ASP A 130 -6.45 11.41 22.61
C ASP A 130 -7.38 11.44 23.83
N ALA A 131 -7.94 10.30 24.18
CA ALA A 131 -8.80 10.18 25.35
C ALA A 131 -8.02 10.44 26.63
N LEU A 132 -6.80 9.90 26.74
CA LEU A 132 -5.93 10.15 27.89
C LEU A 132 -5.51 11.60 27.98
N ASN A 133 -5.19 12.24 26.87
CA ASN A 133 -4.83 13.66 26.83
C ASN A 133 -6.01 14.54 27.26
N LYS A 134 -7.22 14.24 26.79
CA LYS A 134 -8.43 14.96 27.18
C LYS A 134 -8.74 14.77 28.67
N LEU A 135 -8.57 13.56 29.17
CA LEU A 135 -8.75 13.26 30.59
C LEU A 135 -7.77 14.03 31.44
N ASP A 136 -6.48 14.09 31.04
CA ASP A 136 -5.45 14.86 31.71
C ASP A 136 -5.82 16.34 31.80
N GLU A 137 -6.29 16.94 30.70
CA GLU A 137 -6.73 18.32 30.67
C GLU A 137 -7.88 18.58 31.63
N VAL A 138 -8.88 17.68 31.66
CA VAL A 138 -10.02 17.78 32.56
C VAL A 138 -9.56 17.69 34.02
N LEU A 139 -8.67 16.75 34.33
CA LEU A 139 -8.15 16.59 35.68
C LEU A 139 -7.36 17.81 36.14
N LYS A 140 -6.58 18.42 35.25
CA LYS A 140 -5.86 19.67 35.55
C LYS A 140 -6.81 20.81 35.86
N GLN A 141 -7.90 20.92 35.10
CA GLN A 141 -8.93 21.93 35.34
C GLN A 141 -9.61 21.74 36.67
N ILE A 142 -9.97 20.50 37.03
CA ILE A 142 -10.59 20.15 38.31
C ILE A 142 -9.62 20.42 39.44
N GLY A 143 -8.34 20.02 39.31
CA GLY A 143 -7.32 20.27 40.30
C GLY A 143 -7.01 21.74 40.55
N GLY A 144 -7.21 22.59 39.56
CA GLY A 144 -7.08 24.04 39.67
C GLY A 144 -8.22 24.74 40.39
N VAL A 145 -9.35 24.05 40.60
CA VAL A 145 -10.55 24.61 41.24
C VAL A 145 -10.58 24.29 42.74
N ILE A 146 -9.79 23.35 43.16
CA ILE A 146 -9.66 22.98 44.59
C ILE A 146 -8.50 23.80 45.18
#